data_4da87c1b677ed179cdc98a3956342bc0
#
_entry.id   4da87c1b677ed179cdc98a3956342bc0
#
_cell.length_a   1.000
_cell.length_b   1.000
_cell.length_c   1.000
_cell.angle_alpha   90.00
_cell.angle_beta   90.00
_cell.angle_gamma   90.00
#
_symmetry.space_group_name_H-M   'P 1'
#
loop_
_entity.id
_entity.type
_entity.pdbx_description
1 polymer ?
#
loop_
_entity_poly.entity_id
_entity_poly.type
_entity_poly.pdbx_seq_one_letter_code
_entity_poly.pdbx_strand_id
1 'polypeptide(L)'
;MINVVLYMINKFFLLFRNSNILVECLLPDFRGDLEQVRTVVKSNLDVYAHNIETVEKLTPYVRDRRANYRQTLAVLKAAKDFNPDLLTKSSIMLGLGETDEEVLQTLKDLRSVGVDCLTLGQYMQPTKRHLKASKIKG
;
A
#
# COMPACT_ATOMS: atom_id res chain seq x y z
N MET A 1 8.34 11.46 -12.01
CA MET A 1 7.12 10.69 -11.61
C MET A 1 6.29 11.47 -10.59
N ILE A 2 6.86 11.96 -9.50
CA ILE A 2 6.12 12.65 -8.44
C ILE A 2 5.38 13.90 -8.91
N ASN A 3 5.99 14.70 -9.80
CA ASN A 3 5.35 15.91 -10.34
C ASN A 3 4.06 15.60 -11.11
N VAL A 4 3.97 14.42 -11.73
CA VAL A 4 2.75 13.96 -12.43
C VAL A 4 1.68 13.59 -11.40
N VAL A 5 2.05 12.88 -10.33
CA VAL A 5 1.12 12.51 -9.25
C VAL A 5 0.57 13.77 -8.56
N LEU A 6 1.43 14.71 -8.20
CA LEU A 6 1.02 15.98 -7.60
C LEU A 6 0.14 16.81 -8.53
N TYR A 7 0.49 16.87 -9.82
CA TYR A 7 -0.31 17.57 -10.82
C TYR A 7 -1.70 16.94 -10.93
N MET A 8 -1.79 15.60 -10.95
CA MET A 8 -3.07 14.90 -11.03
C MET A 8 -3.91 15.12 -9.77
N ILE A 9 -3.32 15.03 -8.58
CA ILE A 9 -4.02 15.27 -7.31
C ILE A 9 -4.55 16.72 -7.29
N ASN A 10 -3.70 17.70 -7.54
CA ASN A 10 -4.09 19.12 -7.56
C ASN A 10 -5.14 19.41 -8.63
N LYS A 11 -5.01 18.81 -9.82
CA LYS A 11 -5.98 18.97 -10.90
C LYS A 11 -7.32 18.33 -10.56
N PHE A 12 -7.32 17.19 -9.88
CA PHE A 12 -8.53 16.53 -9.40
C PHE A 12 -9.28 17.42 -8.41
N PHE A 13 -8.60 17.98 -7.39
CA PHE A 13 -9.18 18.94 -6.46
C PHE A 13 -9.72 20.19 -7.16
N LEU A 14 -9.00 20.73 -8.15
CA LEU A 14 -9.42 21.91 -8.91
C LEU A 14 -10.63 21.65 -9.80
N LEU A 15 -10.72 20.47 -10.42
CA LEU A 15 -11.81 20.12 -11.34
C LEU A 15 -13.11 19.81 -10.61
N PHE A 16 -13.01 19.15 -9.45
CA PHE A 16 -14.22 18.69 -8.75
C PHE A 16 -14.70 19.63 -7.65
N ARG A 17 -13.97 20.70 -7.29
CA ARG A 17 -14.34 21.77 -6.33
C ARG A 17 -15.44 21.42 -5.30
N ASN A 18 -15.67 20.14 -5.07
CA ASN A 18 -16.65 19.68 -4.11
C ASN A 18 -15.89 19.32 -2.83
N SER A 19 -16.06 20.15 -1.80
CA SER A 19 -15.43 20.00 -0.49
C SER A 19 -15.75 18.67 0.23
N ASN A 20 -16.71 17.90 -0.29
CA ASN A 20 -17.15 16.64 0.31
C ASN A 20 -16.53 15.40 -0.35
N ILE A 21 -15.70 15.56 -1.38
CA ILE A 21 -15.03 14.44 -2.02
C ILE A 21 -13.72 14.14 -1.27
N LEU A 22 -13.61 12.90 -0.78
CA LEU A 22 -12.37 12.38 -0.21
C LEU A 22 -11.52 11.73 -1.29
N VAL A 23 -10.21 11.94 -1.23
CA VAL A 23 -9.26 11.44 -2.24
C VAL A 23 -8.34 10.40 -1.65
N GLU A 24 -8.49 9.15 -2.12
CA GLU A 24 -7.54 8.07 -1.87
C GLU A 24 -6.58 7.95 -3.06
N CYS A 25 -5.29 7.92 -2.78
CA CYS A 25 -4.26 7.69 -3.79
C CYS A 25 -3.51 6.39 -3.50
N LEU A 26 -3.55 5.45 -4.45
CA LEU A 26 -2.67 4.29 -4.46
C LEU A 26 -1.32 4.70 -5.06
N LEU A 27 -0.28 4.63 -4.26
CA LEU A 27 1.03 5.21 -4.54
C LEU A 27 2.11 4.13 -4.61
N PRO A 28 3.15 4.32 -5.44
CA PRO A 28 4.33 3.47 -5.42
C PRO A 28 5.15 3.72 -4.15
N ASP A 29 6.12 2.82 -3.89
CA ASP A 29 7.05 2.96 -2.77
C ASP A 29 8.18 3.98 -3.01
N PHE A 30 8.19 4.63 -4.16
CA PHE A 30 9.22 5.59 -4.60
C PHE A 30 10.66 5.08 -4.42
N ARG A 31 10.89 3.77 -4.44
CA ARG A 31 12.18 3.11 -4.14
C ARG A 31 12.71 3.46 -2.74
N GLY A 32 11.83 3.72 -1.78
CA GLY A 32 12.18 4.12 -0.42
C GLY A 32 12.61 5.59 -0.27
N ASP A 33 12.42 6.43 -1.28
CA ASP A 33 12.69 7.87 -1.19
C ASP A 33 11.61 8.58 -0.35
N LEU A 34 11.91 8.82 0.91
CA LEU A 34 10.98 9.39 1.88
C LEU A 34 10.65 10.87 1.61
N GLU A 35 11.51 11.62 0.91
CA GLU A 35 11.19 13.00 0.52
C GLU A 35 10.07 13.04 -0.54
N GLN A 36 10.00 12.03 -1.40
CA GLN A 36 8.87 11.87 -2.32
C GLN A 36 7.59 11.52 -1.56
N VAL A 37 7.65 10.64 -0.57
CA VAL A 37 6.51 10.34 0.32
C VAL A 37 6.02 11.62 1.00
N ARG A 38 6.93 12.39 1.61
CA ARG A 38 6.64 13.67 2.26
C ARG A 38 5.93 14.66 1.34
N THR A 39 6.42 14.74 0.09
CA THR A 39 5.86 15.64 -0.93
C THR A 39 4.41 15.27 -1.25
N VAL A 40 4.11 13.97 -1.39
CA VAL A 40 2.73 13.49 -1.64
C VAL A 40 1.85 13.70 -0.42
N VAL A 41 2.32 13.41 0.79
CA VAL A 41 1.56 13.63 2.03
C VAL A 41 1.12 15.09 2.17
N LYS A 42 1.93 16.04 1.71
CA LYS A 42 1.60 17.48 1.71
C LYS A 42 0.60 17.92 0.64
N SER A 43 0.14 17.04 -0.24
CA SER A 43 -0.79 17.38 -1.33
C SER A 43 -2.26 17.36 -0.94
N ASN A 44 -2.58 17.29 0.36
CA ASN A 44 -3.94 17.26 0.90
C ASN A 44 -4.79 16.06 0.46
N LEU A 45 -4.18 14.90 0.20
CA LEU A 45 -4.95 13.67 0.04
C LEU A 45 -5.53 13.23 1.40
N ASP A 46 -6.65 12.52 1.37
CA ASP A 46 -7.32 12.03 2.58
C ASP A 46 -6.83 10.63 2.98
N VAL A 47 -6.45 9.81 2.00
CA VAL A 47 -5.95 8.45 2.23
C VAL A 47 -4.69 8.19 1.42
N TYR A 48 -3.61 7.85 2.10
CA TYR A 48 -2.37 7.36 1.51
C TYR A 48 -2.43 5.83 1.44
N ALA A 49 -2.61 5.27 0.25
CA ALA A 49 -2.66 3.83 0.05
C ALA A 49 -1.35 3.32 -0.58
N HIS A 50 -0.77 2.28 0.02
CA HIS A 50 0.36 1.53 -0.52
C HIS A 50 0.27 0.07 -0.11
N ASN A 51 0.15 -0.82 -1.10
CA ASN A 51 -0.13 -2.24 -0.85
C ASN A 51 1.13 -3.00 -0.45
N ILE A 52 1.02 -3.84 0.59
CA ILE A 52 2.07 -4.79 0.98
C ILE A 52 2.04 -6.05 0.11
N GLU A 53 0.90 -6.35 -0.49
CA GLU A 53 0.57 -7.40 -1.43
C GLU A 53 0.57 -8.81 -0.85
N THR A 54 1.56 -9.21 -0.06
CA THR A 54 1.67 -10.54 0.51
C THR A 54 2.55 -10.54 1.77
N VAL A 55 2.68 -11.69 2.43
CA VAL A 55 3.55 -11.88 3.59
C VAL A 55 5.04 -11.76 3.23
N GLU A 56 5.89 -11.44 4.20
CA GLU A 56 7.31 -11.18 3.97
C GLU A 56 8.02 -12.29 3.18
N LYS A 57 7.78 -13.54 3.57
CA LYS A 57 8.41 -14.73 2.96
C LYS A 57 8.07 -14.89 1.47
N LEU A 58 6.85 -14.51 1.06
CA LEU A 58 6.40 -14.65 -0.33
C LEU A 58 6.70 -13.41 -1.18
N THR A 59 7.05 -12.29 -0.57
CA THR A 59 7.35 -11.04 -1.29
C THR A 59 8.32 -11.20 -2.46
N PRO A 60 9.45 -11.96 -2.35
CA PRO A 60 10.40 -12.11 -3.48
C PRO A 60 9.81 -12.84 -4.70
N TYR A 61 8.73 -13.59 -4.52
CA TYR A 61 8.08 -14.37 -5.58
C TYR A 61 6.86 -13.67 -6.18
N VAL A 62 6.29 -12.68 -5.46
CA VAL A 62 5.04 -12.01 -5.81
C VAL A 62 5.30 -10.60 -6.33
N ARG A 63 6.27 -9.89 -5.77
CA ARG A 63 6.55 -8.50 -6.09
C ARG A 63 7.79 -8.33 -6.96
N ASP A 64 7.88 -7.19 -7.63
CA ASP A 64 9.13 -6.76 -8.25
C ASP A 64 10.25 -6.69 -7.20
N ARG A 65 11.45 -7.16 -7.54
CA ARG A 65 12.60 -7.19 -6.62
C ARG A 65 12.98 -5.84 -6.01
N ARG A 66 12.54 -4.74 -6.63
CA ARG A 66 12.76 -3.36 -6.15
C ARG A 66 11.77 -2.92 -5.08
N ALA A 67 10.67 -3.65 -4.94
CA ALA A 67 9.60 -3.38 -3.99
C ALA A 67 9.60 -4.49 -2.94
N ASN A 68 10.27 -4.26 -1.81
CA ASN A 68 10.37 -5.26 -0.75
C ASN A 68 9.45 -4.93 0.44
N TYR A 69 9.20 -5.96 1.25
CA TYR A 69 8.30 -5.91 2.39
C TYR A 69 8.66 -4.79 3.40
N ARG A 70 9.91 -4.72 3.80
CA ARG A 70 10.38 -3.74 4.80
C ARG A 70 10.33 -2.31 4.27
N GLN A 71 10.59 -2.11 2.99
CA GLN A 71 10.45 -0.81 2.33
C GLN A 71 9.00 -0.35 2.31
N THR A 72 8.04 -1.24 2.08
CA THR A 72 6.60 -0.94 2.17
C THR A 72 6.22 -0.44 3.58
N LEU A 73 6.66 -1.14 4.62
CA LEU A 73 6.43 -0.70 6.01
C LEU A 73 7.07 0.66 6.30
N ALA A 74 8.30 0.88 5.82
CA ALA A 74 9.00 2.17 6.00
C ALA A 74 8.27 3.33 5.33
N VAL A 75 7.74 3.13 4.12
CA VAL A 75 6.97 4.14 3.38
C VAL A 75 5.65 4.47 4.07
N LEU A 76 4.91 3.45 4.54
CA LEU A 76 3.66 3.64 5.28
C LEU A 76 3.91 4.34 6.62
N LYS A 77 4.96 3.94 7.34
CA LYS A 77 5.38 4.61 8.58
C LYS A 77 5.71 6.07 8.33
N ALA A 78 6.52 6.36 7.31
CA ALA A 78 6.91 7.72 6.97
C ALA A 78 5.71 8.61 6.64
N ALA A 79 4.69 8.07 5.95
CA ALA A 79 3.46 8.81 5.68
C ALA A 79 2.76 9.24 6.98
N LYS A 80 2.68 8.34 7.98
CA LYS A 80 2.16 8.64 9.32
C LYS A 80 3.03 9.63 10.10
N ASP A 81 4.36 9.47 10.04
CA ASP A 81 5.29 10.37 10.74
C ASP A 81 5.21 11.80 10.17
N PHE A 82 4.97 11.96 8.87
CA PHE A 82 4.80 13.28 8.23
C PHE A 82 3.44 13.93 8.47
N ASN A 83 2.39 13.12 8.62
CA ASN A 83 1.05 13.58 8.97
C ASN A 83 0.31 12.50 9.77
N PRO A 84 0.28 12.59 11.10
CA PRO A 84 -0.39 11.60 11.97
C PRO A 84 -1.90 11.47 11.73
N ASP A 85 -2.56 12.51 11.24
CA ASP A 85 -4.00 12.54 10.98
C ASP A 85 -4.37 11.92 9.62
N LEU A 86 -3.39 11.75 8.73
CA LEU A 86 -3.60 11.15 7.42
C LEU A 86 -3.96 9.67 7.57
N LEU A 87 -5.07 9.26 6.96
CA LEU A 87 -5.42 7.84 6.90
C LEU A 87 -4.43 7.09 6.00
N THR A 88 -3.91 5.98 6.50
CA THR A 88 -3.04 5.08 5.73
C THR A 88 -3.73 3.75 5.48
N LYS A 89 -3.60 3.24 4.27
CA LYS A 89 -4.24 2.01 3.83
C LYS A 89 -3.25 1.08 3.14
N SER A 90 -3.43 -0.21 3.36
CA SER A 90 -2.70 -1.26 2.67
C SER A 90 -3.64 -2.36 2.19
N SER A 91 -3.12 -3.29 1.40
CA SER A 91 -3.86 -4.46 0.93
C SER A 91 -2.94 -5.67 0.91
N ILE A 92 -3.52 -6.84 1.23
CA ILE A 92 -2.85 -8.14 1.15
C ILE A 92 -3.72 -9.11 0.34
N MET A 93 -3.09 -9.85 -0.55
CA MET A 93 -3.72 -10.96 -1.28
C MET A 93 -3.50 -12.25 -0.49
N LEU A 94 -4.57 -13.03 -0.32
CA LEU A 94 -4.56 -14.33 0.33
C LEU A 94 -4.73 -15.45 -0.70
N GLY A 95 -4.14 -16.61 -0.41
CA GLY A 95 -4.19 -17.78 -1.30
C GLY A 95 -2.95 -17.92 -2.19
N LEU A 96 -1.82 -17.37 -1.78
CA LEU A 96 -0.51 -17.53 -2.41
C LEU A 96 0.34 -18.64 -1.79
N GLY A 97 -0.15 -19.27 -0.71
CA GLY A 97 0.54 -20.34 0.04
C GLY A 97 1.11 -19.89 1.39
N GLU A 98 0.71 -18.71 1.85
CA GLU A 98 0.98 -18.19 3.19
C GLU A 98 0.32 -19.06 4.29
N THR A 99 0.87 -19.03 5.50
CA THR A 99 0.24 -19.60 6.69
C THR A 99 -0.51 -18.52 7.48
N ASP A 100 -1.42 -18.96 8.37
CA ASP A 100 -2.18 -18.04 9.22
C ASP A 100 -1.26 -17.22 10.13
N GLU A 101 -0.17 -17.82 10.61
CA GLU A 101 0.84 -17.16 11.45
C GLU A 101 1.59 -16.08 10.66
N GLU A 102 1.93 -16.34 9.39
CA GLU A 102 2.58 -15.37 8.50
C GLU A 102 1.64 -14.19 8.20
N VAL A 103 0.35 -14.46 7.99
CA VAL A 103 -0.67 -13.41 7.83
C VAL A 103 -0.78 -12.59 9.11
N LEU A 104 -0.94 -13.26 10.27
CA LEU A 104 -1.06 -12.58 11.56
C LEU A 104 0.18 -11.71 11.86
N GLN A 105 1.37 -12.18 11.52
CA GLN A 105 2.59 -11.38 11.68
C GLN A 105 2.54 -10.13 10.78
N THR A 106 2.11 -10.27 9.53
CA THR A 106 1.95 -9.15 8.60
C THR A 106 0.95 -8.11 9.12
N LEU A 107 -0.16 -8.56 9.72
CA LEU A 107 -1.14 -7.67 10.36
C LEU A 107 -0.53 -6.89 11.53
N LYS A 108 0.27 -7.56 12.38
CA LYS A 108 0.99 -6.92 13.49
C LYS A 108 2.02 -5.91 12.98
N ASP A 109 2.77 -6.24 11.93
CA ASP A 109 3.76 -5.35 11.33
C ASP A 109 3.09 -4.08 10.77
N LEU A 110 2.00 -4.22 10.02
CA LEU A 110 1.23 -3.08 9.51
C LEU A 110 0.67 -2.22 10.65
N ARG A 111 0.13 -2.84 11.69
CA ARG A 111 -0.37 -2.11 12.86
C ARG A 111 0.75 -1.36 13.58
N SER A 112 1.94 -1.95 13.69
CA SER A 112 3.09 -1.35 14.37
C SER A 112 3.59 -0.07 13.69
N VAL A 113 3.37 0.07 12.39
CA VAL A 113 3.72 1.27 11.61
C VAL A 113 2.55 2.25 11.44
N GLY A 114 1.42 1.99 12.13
CA GLY A 114 0.29 2.92 12.20
C GLY A 114 -0.69 2.82 11.03
N VAL A 115 -0.75 1.70 10.29
CA VAL A 115 -1.74 1.52 9.23
C VAL A 115 -3.16 1.48 9.82
N ASP A 116 -4.04 2.31 9.29
CA ASP A 116 -5.41 2.48 9.77
C ASP A 116 -6.38 1.49 9.13
N CYS A 117 -6.21 1.22 7.84
CA CYS A 117 -7.13 0.41 7.05
C CYS A 117 -6.38 -0.67 6.28
N LEU A 118 -6.90 -1.89 6.30
CA LEU A 118 -6.37 -3.00 5.52
C LEU A 118 -7.48 -3.70 4.76
N THR A 119 -7.27 -3.94 3.48
CA THR A 119 -8.14 -4.80 2.67
C THR A 119 -7.52 -6.18 2.50
N LEU A 120 -8.35 -7.21 2.62
CA LEU A 120 -7.99 -8.60 2.35
C LEU A 120 -8.68 -9.01 1.03
N GLY A 121 -7.89 -9.41 0.05
CA GLY A 121 -8.38 -9.87 -1.24
C GLY A 121 -7.95 -11.29 -1.53
N GLN A 122 -8.75 -12.04 -2.29
CA GLN A 122 -8.33 -13.33 -2.77
C GLN A 122 -7.40 -13.18 -3.97
N TYR A 123 -6.27 -13.87 -3.94
CA TYR A 123 -5.38 -13.95 -5.10
C TYR A 123 -6.06 -14.74 -6.23
N MET A 124 -6.11 -14.13 -7.40
CA MET A 124 -6.53 -14.79 -8.64
C MET A 124 -5.33 -14.86 -9.58
N GLN A 125 -4.98 -16.08 -10.01
CA GLN A 125 -3.85 -16.29 -10.92
C GLN A 125 -4.06 -15.58 -12.27
N PRO A 126 -3.28 -14.55 -12.62
CA PRO A 126 -3.51 -13.77 -13.84
C PRO A 126 -3.25 -14.58 -15.11
N THR A 127 -2.22 -15.42 -15.12
CA THR A 127 -1.87 -16.33 -16.21
C THR A 127 -1.23 -17.60 -15.66
N LYS A 128 -1.14 -18.67 -16.48
CA LYS A 128 -0.50 -19.95 -16.10
C LYS A 128 0.97 -19.82 -15.69
N ARG A 129 1.63 -18.70 -15.99
CA ARG A 129 3.03 -18.44 -15.63
C ARG A 129 3.21 -17.87 -14.21
N HIS A 130 2.12 -17.35 -13.61
CA HIS A 130 2.13 -16.83 -12.24
C HIS A 130 1.92 -17.96 -11.23
N LEU A 131 2.15 -17.66 -9.96
CA LEU A 131 1.91 -18.60 -8.87
C LEU A 131 0.48 -19.13 -8.94
N LYS A 132 0.31 -20.41 -8.66
CA LYS A 132 -1.03 -21.00 -8.57
C LYS A 132 -1.73 -20.49 -7.33
N ALA A 133 -3.02 -20.19 -7.46
CA ALA A 133 -3.84 -19.88 -6.30
C ALA A 133 -3.97 -21.13 -5.42
N SER A 134 -3.65 -20.99 -4.15
CA SER A 134 -3.91 -21.98 -3.11
C SER A 134 -5.33 -21.82 -2.58
N LYS A 135 -5.94 -22.90 -2.07
CA LYS A 135 -7.23 -22.77 -1.37
C LYS A 135 -6.97 -22.00 -0.05
N ILE A 136 -7.73 -20.95 0.17
CA ILE A 136 -7.82 -20.32 1.49
C ILE A 136 -8.46 -21.38 2.39
N LYS A 137 -7.78 -21.75 3.46
CA LYS A 137 -8.37 -22.60 4.49
C LYS A 137 -9.40 -21.74 5.22
N GLY A 138 -10.67 -22.09 5.06
CA GLY A 138 -11.77 -21.50 5.80
C GLY A 138 -11.84 -22.06 7.22
#